data_bacc2357936fe4ae98e7eef8f6b0baed
#
_entry.id   bacc2357936fe4ae98e7eef8f6b0baed
#
_cell.length_a   1.000
_cell.length_b   1.000
_cell.length_c   1.000
_cell.angle_alpha   90.00
_cell.angle_beta   90.00
_cell.angle_gamma   90.00
#
_symmetry.space_group_name_H-M   'P 1'
#
loop_
_entity.id
_entity.type
_entity.pdbx_description
1 polymer ?
#
loop_
_entity_poly.entity_id
_entity_poly.type
_entity_poly.pdbx_seq_one_letter_code
_entity_poly.pdbx_strand_id
1 'polypeptide(L)'
;MKDGQQDFHPACAKKFFGEKHIPTLEYTRENLDELAKKVIQSQTSLTGVQPKLSLNLDRHEGSSRLTIVGLWGDYIFKPQTDDYQQLPVVEDLTMHLAEVARISTVPHSLIRLGDGSIGYITRRIDRTPNGEKIDMEDMCQLTLHPTEYKYRSSYEQIAKVIAAHSSTPKLCLVNFMQLILFCYLTGNNDMHLKNFSLYAPKSNYMLTPAYDLLNVAIVNPKDKEELALTLNGKKSRLQKRDFVAAAQKMGIDEKAIDKMIISFNRIMPKWTSWISLSFLSDELKQKYMDLITQRMKHLMGE
;
A
#
# COMPACT_ATOMS: atom_id res chain seq x y z
N MET A 1 4.87 -4.05 -22.85
CA MET A 1 4.31 -3.06 -23.78
C MET A 1 5.02 -3.23 -25.13
N LYS A 2 4.32 -3.11 -26.25
CA LYS A 2 4.96 -3.12 -27.57
C LYS A 2 5.57 -1.75 -27.82
N ASP A 3 6.75 -1.69 -28.43
CA ASP A 3 7.45 -0.46 -28.76
C ASP A 3 6.53 0.54 -29.49
N GLY A 4 6.54 1.80 -29.06
CA GLY A 4 5.73 2.88 -29.62
C GLY A 4 4.30 3.01 -29.08
N GLN A 5 3.93 2.27 -28.05
CA GLN A 5 2.62 2.40 -27.39
C GLN A 5 2.66 3.34 -26.19
N GLN A 6 1.53 4.03 -25.94
CA GLN A 6 1.32 4.83 -24.74
C GLN A 6 1.52 3.99 -23.48
N ASP A 7 1.99 4.60 -22.38
CA ASP A 7 2.25 3.94 -21.09
C ASP A 7 1.03 3.19 -20.50
N PHE A 8 -0.17 3.62 -20.88
CA PHE A 8 -1.42 2.98 -20.47
C PHE A 8 -2.20 2.42 -21.64
N HIS A 9 -2.78 1.25 -21.46
CA HIS A 9 -3.85 0.80 -22.32
C HIS A 9 -5.09 1.71 -22.15
N PRO A 10 -5.81 2.12 -23.22
CA PRO A 10 -6.96 3.03 -23.12
C PRO A 10 -8.04 2.60 -22.11
N ALA A 11 -8.28 1.29 -21.98
CA ALA A 11 -9.21 0.75 -20.98
C ALA A 11 -8.71 0.93 -19.54
N CYS A 12 -7.38 0.82 -19.30
CA CYS A 12 -6.77 1.06 -18.00
C CYS A 12 -6.82 2.56 -17.65
N ALA A 13 -6.51 3.44 -18.60
CA ALA A 13 -6.64 4.88 -18.42
C ALA A 13 -8.08 5.27 -18.07
N LYS A 14 -9.07 4.72 -18.81
CA LYS A 14 -10.49 4.96 -18.51
C LYS A 14 -10.89 4.47 -17.12
N LYS A 15 -10.40 3.31 -16.70
CA LYS A 15 -10.70 2.77 -15.35
C LYS A 15 -10.09 3.64 -14.25
N PHE A 16 -8.88 4.15 -14.45
CA PHE A 16 -8.13 4.87 -13.43
C PHE A 16 -8.44 6.37 -13.41
N PHE A 17 -8.39 7.06 -14.56
CA PHE A 17 -8.61 8.50 -14.69
C PHE A 17 -10.05 8.88 -15.10
N GLY A 18 -10.87 7.92 -15.53
CA GLY A 18 -12.21 8.18 -16.08
C GLY A 18 -12.22 8.55 -17.56
N GLU A 19 -11.07 8.59 -18.22
CA GLU A 19 -10.90 8.97 -19.62
C GLU A 19 -9.90 8.06 -20.36
N LYS A 20 -10.00 7.97 -21.70
CA LYS A 20 -9.17 7.05 -22.49
C LYS A 20 -7.73 7.50 -22.67
N HIS A 21 -7.46 8.78 -22.40
CA HIS A 21 -6.14 9.39 -22.52
C HIS A 21 -5.50 9.49 -21.13
N ILE A 22 -4.17 9.47 -21.09
CA ILE A 22 -3.40 9.69 -19.87
C ILE A 22 -3.32 11.19 -19.66
N PRO A 23 -3.71 11.73 -18.50
CA PRO A 23 -3.47 13.13 -18.18
C PRO A 23 -1.97 13.45 -18.18
N THR A 24 -1.60 14.60 -18.66
CA THR A 24 -0.21 15.07 -18.60
C THR A 24 0.18 15.41 -17.16
N LEU A 25 1.41 15.09 -16.79
CA LEU A 25 2.05 15.51 -15.56
C LEU A 25 3.35 16.20 -15.90
N GLU A 26 3.28 17.51 -16.13
CA GLU A 26 4.35 18.32 -16.72
C GLU A 26 5.52 18.62 -15.76
N TYR A 27 5.41 18.24 -14.49
CA TYR A 27 6.48 18.42 -13.51
C TYR A 27 7.67 17.52 -13.82
N THR A 28 8.87 18.04 -13.55
CA THR A 28 10.11 17.25 -13.54
C THR A 28 10.40 16.76 -12.11
N ARG A 29 11.25 15.76 -11.98
CA ARG A 29 11.72 15.29 -10.68
C ARG A 29 12.30 16.45 -9.85
N GLU A 30 13.14 17.29 -10.46
CA GLU A 30 13.76 18.44 -9.78
C GLU A 30 12.72 19.43 -9.23
N ASN A 31 11.71 19.78 -10.02
CA ASN A 31 10.62 20.64 -9.55
C ASN A 31 9.83 20.03 -8.39
N LEU A 32 9.62 18.71 -8.43
CA LEU A 32 8.91 17.98 -7.36
C LEU A 32 9.72 17.91 -6.07
N ASP A 33 11.03 17.73 -6.16
CA ASP A 33 11.92 17.73 -4.99
C ASP A 33 11.94 19.10 -4.28
N GLU A 34 11.94 20.20 -5.05
CA GLU A 34 11.82 21.54 -4.49
C GLU A 34 10.47 21.79 -3.80
N LEU A 35 9.37 21.34 -4.44
CA LEU A 35 8.03 21.45 -3.88
C LEU A 35 7.87 20.56 -2.64
N ALA A 36 8.40 19.34 -2.67
CA ALA A 36 8.39 18.43 -1.55
C ALA A 36 9.13 19.01 -0.33
N LYS A 37 10.30 19.62 -0.54
CA LYS A 37 11.04 20.32 0.53
C LYS A 37 10.22 21.44 1.15
N LYS A 38 9.52 22.23 0.34
CA LYS A 38 8.62 23.31 0.84
C LYS A 38 7.44 22.76 1.65
N VAL A 39 6.83 21.66 1.17
CA VAL A 39 5.72 20.99 1.87
C VAL A 39 6.20 20.38 3.20
N ILE A 40 7.36 19.70 3.21
CA ILE A 40 7.95 19.13 4.44
C ILE A 40 8.31 20.24 5.44
N GLN A 41 8.85 21.36 4.98
CA GLN A 41 9.16 22.51 5.84
C GLN A 41 7.92 23.17 6.45
N SER A 42 6.78 23.13 5.76
CA SER A 42 5.51 23.65 6.27
C SER A 42 4.78 22.69 7.21
N GLN A 43 5.08 21.40 7.13
CA GLN A 43 4.56 20.36 8.03
C GLN A 43 5.65 20.05 9.06
N THR A 44 5.63 20.75 10.17
CA THR A 44 6.54 20.55 11.31
C THR A 44 6.51 19.10 11.79
N SER A 45 7.48 18.32 11.39
CA SER A 45 7.94 17.02 11.84
C SER A 45 7.81 15.90 10.79
N LEU A 46 8.88 15.23 10.66
CA LEU A 46 9.14 13.81 10.41
C LEU A 46 10.22 13.62 9.34
N THR A 47 11.43 13.46 9.81
CA THR A 47 12.55 12.86 9.10
C THR A 47 12.16 11.45 8.63
N GLY A 48 12.36 11.16 7.35
CA GLY A 48 12.22 9.79 6.80
C GLY A 48 10.88 9.47 6.14
N VAL A 49 9.98 10.43 5.97
CA VAL A 49 8.70 10.21 5.27
C VAL A 49 8.87 10.49 3.78
N GLN A 50 8.50 9.53 2.93
CA GLN A 50 8.43 9.73 1.49
C GLN A 50 7.51 10.93 1.19
N PRO A 51 7.93 11.90 0.34
CA PRO A 51 7.09 13.01 -0.06
C PRO A 51 5.79 12.51 -0.70
N LYS A 52 4.66 13.07 -0.25
CA LYS A 52 3.33 12.79 -0.81
C LYS A 52 2.74 14.10 -1.29
N LEU A 53 2.40 14.16 -2.57
CA LEU A 53 1.79 15.33 -3.19
C LEU A 53 0.33 15.03 -3.52
N SER A 54 -0.55 15.97 -3.22
CA SER A 54 -1.95 15.88 -3.58
C SER A 54 -2.15 16.45 -4.98
N LEU A 55 -2.78 15.69 -5.88
CA LEU A 55 -3.03 16.11 -7.25
C LEU A 55 -4.52 16.16 -7.53
N ASN A 56 -4.92 17.14 -8.35
CA ASN A 56 -6.24 17.23 -8.95
C ASN A 56 -6.17 16.95 -10.46
N LEU A 57 -7.23 16.39 -11.01
CA LEU A 57 -7.36 16.16 -12.43
C LEU A 57 -8.16 17.28 -13.07
N ASP A 58 -7.45 18.21 -13.75
CA ASP A 58 -8.05 19.31 -14.49
C ASP A 58 -8.39 18.83 -15.89
N ARG A 59 -9.67 18.97 -16.28
CA ARG A 59 -10.19 18.61 -17.59
C ARG A 59 -10.48 19.85 -18.40
N HIS A 60 -9.90 19.94 -19.58
CA HIS A 60 -10.19 20.98 -20.57
C HIS A 60 -10.64 20.31 -21.86
N GLU A 61 -11.29 21.06 -22.77
CA GLU A 61 -11.67 20.53 -24.09
C GLU A 61 -10.44 19.99 -24.83
N GLY A 62 -10.40 18.66 -25.03
CA GLY A 62 -9.34 17.96 -25.76
C GLY A 62 -8.06 17.62 -25.01
N SER A 63 -7.92 18.04 -23.73
CA SER A 63 -6.75 17.70 -22.91
C SER A 63 -7.10 17.57 -21.42
N SER A 64 -6.32 16.78 -20.71
CA SER A 64 -6.39 16.71 -19.25
C SER A 64 -4.97 16.73 -18.66
N ARG A 65 -4.84 17.35 -17.49
CA ARG A 65 -3.57 17.42 -16.78
C ARG A 65 -3.76 17.20 -15.29
N LEU A 66 -2.73 16.68 -14.65
CA LEU A 66 -2.64 16.57 -13.20
C LEU A 66 -1.91 17.79 -12.64
N THR A 67 -2.54 18.50 -11.72
CA THR A 67 -1.98 19.69 -11.07
C THR A 67 -1.81 19.45 -9.58
N ILE A 68 -0.70 19.93 -9.01
CA ILE A 68 -0.45 19.87 -7.59
C ILE A 68 -1.39 20.86 -6.91
N VAL A 69 -2.11 20.34 -5.91
CA VAL A 69 -3.00 21.13 -5.06
C VAL A 69 -2.60 20.94 -3.59
N GLY A 70 -3.16 21.73 -2.69
CA GLY A 70 -2.92 21.57 -1.26
C GLY A 70 -3.42 20.21 -0.72
N LEU A 71 -4.40 20.25 0.18
CA LEU A 71 -4.87 19.02 0.88
C LEU A 71 -6.00 18.27 0.15
N TRP A 72 -6.61 18.83 -0.89
CA TRP A 72 -7.94 18.42 -1.39
C TRP A 72 -7.94 17.82 -2.79
N GLY A 73 -6.83 17.26 -3.25
CA GLY A 73 -6.77 16.58 -4.54
C GLY A 73 -7.43 15.20 -4.53
N ASP A 74 -7.77 14.70 -5.72
CA ASP A 74 -8.38 13.37 -5.93
C ASP A 74 -7.35 12.24 -5.93
N TYR A 75 -6.07 12.60 -6.13
CA TYR A 75 -4.96 11.66 -6.22
C TYR A 75 -3.86 12.00 -5.22
N ILE A 76 -3.13 10.97 -4.82
CA ILE A 76 -1.88 11.07 -4.07
C ILE A 76 -0.76 10.60 -5.01
N PHE A 77 0.25 11.43 -5.18
CA PHE A 77 1.43 11.13 -5.97
C PHE A 77 2.65 11.02 -5.07
N LYS A 78 3.47 10.01 -5.31
CA LYS A 78 4.71 9.75 -4.59
C LYS A 78 5.85 9.70 -5.62
N PRO A 79 6.74 10.70 -5.67
CA PRO A 79 7.89 10.71 -6.55
C PRO A 79 8.94 9.68 -6.12
N GLN A 80 9.88 9.38 -7.02
CA GLN A 80 11.11 8.69 -6.67
C GLN A 80 11.96 9.58 -5.74
N THR A 81 12.50 9.01 -4.69
CA THR A 81 13.42 9.66 -3.75
C THR A 81 14.86 9.20 -3.97
N ASP A 82 15.84 9.98 -3.51
CA ASP A 82 17.26 9.59 -3.61
C ASP A 82 17.65 8.53 -2.57
N ASP A 83 16.95 8.49 -1.44
CA ASP A 83 17.26 7.59 -0.33
C ASP A 83 17.01 6.11 -0.64
N TYR A 84 15.99 5.83 -1.49
CA TYR A 84 15.56 4.46 -1.79
C TYR A 84 15.37 4.26 -3.29
N GLN A 85 16.10 3.28 -3.84
CA GLN A 85 16.03 2.98 -5.28
C GLN A 85 14.66 2.38 -5.67
N GLN A 86 14.12 2.87 -6.78
CA GLN A 86 12.91 2.34 -7.44
C GLN A 86 11.68 2.22 -6.51
N LEU A 87 11.59 3.09 -5.50
CA LEU A 87 10.52 3.04 -4.49
C LEU A 87 9.11 3.04 -5.10
N PRO A 88 8.76 3.91 -6.07
CA PRO A 88 7.47 3.88 -6.77
C PRO A 88 7.16 2.53 -7.42
N VAL A 89 8.17 1.92 -8.04
CA VAL A 89 8.02 0.63 -8.74
C VAL A 89 7.82 -0.51 -7.73
N VAL A 90 8.54 -0.48 -6.59
CA VAL A 90 8.37 -1.48 -5.52
C VAL A 90 6.97 -1.39 -4.94
N GLU A 91 6.45 -0.17 -4.69
CA GLU A 91 5.11 0.02 -4.16
C GLU A 91 4.04 -0.48 -5.14
N ASP A 92 4.09 -0.06 -6.41
CA ASP A 92 3.14 -0.47 -7.43
C ASP A 92 3.12 -2.00 -7.62
N LEU A 93 4.30 -2.63 -7.68
CA LEU A 93 4.40 -4.07 -7.77
C LEU A 93 3.79 -4.76 -6.54
N THR A 94 4.08 -4.28 -5.33
CA THR A 94 3.55 -4.88 -4.10
C THR A 94 2.02 -4.77 -4.04
N MET A 95 1.46 -3.64 -4.48
CA MET A 95 0.02 -3.45 -4.61
C MET A 95 -0.59 -4.44 -5.61
N HIS A 96 0.03 -4.67 -6.78
CA HIS A 96 -0.41 -5.68 -7.74
C HIS A 96 -0.32 -7.12 -7.19
N LEU A 97 0.73 -7.44 -6.42
CA LEU A 97 0.80 -8.75 -5.75
C LEU A 97 -0.34 -8.94 -4.74
N ALA A 98 -0.79 -7.87 -4.06
CA ALA A 98 -1.96 -7.91 -3.20
C ALA A 98 -3.25 -8.19 -4.00
N GLU A 99 -3.43 -7.55 -5.16
CA GLU A 99 -4.58 -7.83 -6.06
C GLU A 99 -4.58 -9.29 -6.53
N VAL A 100 -3.42 -9.85 -6.90
CA VAL A 100 -3.28 -11.28 -7.26
C VAL A 100 -3.69 -12.18 -6.10
N ALA A 101 -3.42 -11.76 -4.87
CA ALA A 101 -3.85 -12.44 -3.64
C ALA A 101 -5.31 -12.20 -3.27
N ARG A 102 -6.07 -11.46 -4.10
CA ARG A 102 -7.46 -11.06 -3.84
C ARG A 102 -7.63 -10.18 -2.59
N ILE A 103 -6.60 -9.47 -2.21
CA ILE A 103 -6.69 -8.38 -1.24
C ILE A 103 -7.22 -7.15 -1.98
N SER A 104 -8.27 -6.54 -1.45
CA SER A 104 -8.79 -5.29 -2.02
C SER A 104 -7.79 -4.16 -1.82
N THR A 105 -7.41 -3.47 -2.89
CA THR A 105 -6.47 -2.34 -2.87
C THR A 105 -7.16 -1.06 -3.35
N VAL A 106 -6.61 0.08 -2.96
CA VAL A 106 -6.99 1.35 -3.59
C VAL A 106 -6.55 1.34 -5.07
N PRO A 107 -7.23 2.05 -5.97
CA PRO A 107 -6.77 2.18 -7.35
C PRO A 107 -5.39 2.86 -7.38
N HIS A 108 -4.43 2.24 -8.06
CA HIS A 108 -3.05 2.68 -8.12
C HIS A 108 -2.45 2.47 -9.51
N SER A 109 -1.36 3.12 -9.79
CA SER A 109 -0.57 2.93 -11.01
C SER A 109 0.79 3.64 -10.92
N LEU A 110 1.68 3.34 -11.87
CA LEU A 110 2.82 4.19 -12.19
C LEU A 110 2.40 5.27 -13.19
N ILE A 111 3.04 6.44 -13.15
CA ILE A 111 2.86 7.51 -14.12
C ILE A 111 4.20 8.16 -14.43
N ARG A 112 4.39 8.63 -15.68
CA ARG A 112 5.58 9.37 -16.08
C ARG A 112 5.41 10.86 -15.82
N LEU A 113 6.49 11.47 -15.36
CA LEU A 113 6.67 12.91 -15.28
C LEU A 113 7.09 13.49 -16.65
N GLY A 114 7.11 14.81 -16.76
CA GLY A 114 7.52 15.50 -17.97
C GLY A 114 8.96 15.21 -18.43
N ASP A 115 9.85 14.85 -17.50
CA ASP A 115 11.24 14.44 -17.79
C ASP A 115 11.39 12.93 -18.06
N GLY A 116 10.29 12.17 -18.09
CA GLY A 116 10.28 10.72 -18.30
C GLY A 116 10.53 9.88 -17.06
N SER A 117 10.84 10.48 -15.91
CA SER A 117 10.97 9.76 -14.65
C SER A 117 9.63 9.17 -14.20
N ILE A 118 9.66 8.14 -13.35
CA ILE A 118 8.48 7.40 -12.93
C ILE A 118 8.15 7.73 -11.48
N GLY A 119 6.85 8.00 -11.21
CA GLY A 119 6.29 8.10 -9.88
C GLY A 119 5.12 7.15 -9.69
N TYR A 120 4.76 6.90 -8.44
CA TYR A 120 3.57 6.14 -8.07
C TYR A 120 2.39 7.10 -7.86
N ILE A 121 1.23 6.74 -8.36
CA ILE A 121 -0.01 7.50 -8.20
C ILE A 121 -1.12 6.60 -7.71
N THR A 122 -1.89 7.09 -6.73
CA THR A 122 -3.07 6.39 -6.22
C THR A 122 -4.25 7.34 -6.15
N ARG A 123 -5.46 6.82 -6.43
CA ARG A 123 -6.69 7.58 -6.27
C ARG A 123 -7.17 7.52 -4.84
N ARG A 124 -7.55 8.66 -4.30
CA ARG A 124 -8.11 8.74 -2.94
C ARG A 124 -9.46 8.05 -2.87
N ILE A 125 -9.67 7.31 -1.81
CA ILE A 125 -10.93 6.58 -1.53
C ILE A 125 -11.80 7.29 -0.49
N ASP A 126 -11.27 8.33 0.14
CA ASP A 126 -12.00 9.20 1.08
C ASP A 126 -12.74 10.34 0.36
N ARG A 127 -12.95 10.18 -0.95
CA ARG A 127 -13.70 11.10 -1.81
C ARG A 127 -14.67 10.34 -2.70
N THR A 128 -15.88 10.91 -2.86
CA THR A 128 -16.81 10.47 -3.91
C THR A 128 -16.32 10.95 -5.28
N PRO A 129 -16.84 10.41 -6.39
CA PRO A 129 -16.56 10.96 -7.73
C PRO A 129 -16.93 12.44 -7.91
N ASN A 130 -17.78 12.97 -7.06
CA ASN A 130 -18.17 14.38 -7.06
C ASN A 130 -17.32 15.24 -6.12
N GLY A 131 -16.26 14.68 -5.52
CA GLY A 131 -15.33 15.38 -4.62
C GLY A 131 -15.80 15.49 -3.16
N GLU A 132 -16.96 14.94 -2.81
CA GLU A 132 -17.47 14.95 -1.43
C GLU A 132 -16.60 14.03 -0.55
N LYS A 133 -16.39 14.46 0.69
CA LYS A 133 -15.62 13.69 1.66
C LYS A 133 -16.40 12.47 2.14
N ILE A 134 -15.77 11.31 2.15
CA ILE A 134 -16.23 10.09 2.80
C ILE A 134 -15.57 10.02 4.18
N ASP A 135 -16.33 9.72 5.22
CA ASP A 135 -15.80 9.55 6.57
C ASP A 135 -14.78 8.41 6.56
N MET A 136 -13.58 8.75 6.97
CA MET A 136 -12.44 7.82 7.04
C MET A 136 -11.51 8.24 8.17
N GLU A 137 -11.19 7.30 9.06
CA GLU A 137 -10.26 7.51 10.17
C GLU A 137 -9.23 6.39 10.24
N ASP A 138 -7.97 6.77 10.41
CA ASP A 138 -6.89 5.81 10.61
C ASP A 138 -6.84 5.27 12.05
N MET A 139 -6.09 4.19 12.28
CA MET A 139 -6.03 3.56 13.59
C MET A 139 -5.29 4.40 14.64
N CYS A 140 -4.47 5.40 14.27
CA CYS A 140 -3.97 6.37 15.22
C CYS A 140 -5.11 7.22 15.78
N GLN A 141 -6.00 7.70 14.91
CA GLN A 141 -7.18 8.50 15.28
C GLN A 141 -8.14 7.66 16.15
N LEU A 142 -8.50 6.46 15.69
CA LEU A 142 -9.44 5.58 16.39
C LEU A 142 -8.92 5.05 17.73
N THR A 143 -7.60 4.99 17.91
CA THR A 143 -6.97 4.58 19.18
C THR A 143 -6.43 5.74 20.01
N LEU A 144 -6.65 6.99 19.56
CA LEU A 144 -6.17 8.23 20.18
C LEU A 144 -4.65 8.24 20.38
N HIS A 145 -3.90 7.62 19.46
CA HIS A 145 -2.45 7.66 19.45
C HIS A 145 -1.95 8.88 18.66
N PRO A 146 -1.10 9.73 19.22
CA PRO A 146 -0.37 10.75 18.46
C PRO A 146 0.46 10.11 17.33
N THR A 147 0.68 10.84 16.25
CA THR A 147 1.39 10.35 15.06
C THR A 147 2.79 9.81 15.38
N GLU A 148 3.46 10.37 16.37
CA GLU A 148 4.80 9.97 16.85
C GLU A 148 4.81 8.53 17.40
N TYR A 149 3.66 8.05 17.84
CA TYR A 149 3.49 6.70 18.40
C TYR A 149 2.89 5.70 17.43
N LYS A 150 2.84 6.01 16.14
CA LYS A 150 2.24 5.16 15.11
C LYS A 150 2.78 3.72 15.06
N TYR A 151 4.00 3.47 15.57
CA TYR A 151 4.62 2.15 15.68
C TYR A 151 4.46 1.48 17.06
N ARG A 152 3.79 2.15 18.02
CA ARG A 152 3.63 1.66 19.41
C ARG A 152 2.25 1.04 19.60
N SER A 153 2.03 -0.13 18.99
CA SER A 153 0.78 -0.89 19.16
C SER A 153 0.98 -2.35 18.75
N SER A 154 -0.12 -3.08 18.69
CA SER A 154 -0.17 -4.44 18.19
C SER A 154 -1.29 -4.60 17.16
N TYR A 155 -1.19 -5.60 16.29
CA TYR A 155 -2.27 -5.94 15.37
C TYR A 155 -3.51 -6.43 16.10
N GLU A 156 -3.36 -7.06 17.28
CA GLU A 156 -4.50 -7.44 18.12
C GLU A 156 -5.27 -6.22 18.64
N GLN A 157 -4.58 -5.09 18.89
CA GLN A 157 -5.25 -3.85 19.28
C GLN A 157 -6.07 -3.27 18.12
N ILE A 158 -5.51 -3.26 16.91
CA ILE A 158 -6.25 -2.86 15.68
C ILE A 158 -7.48 -3.77 15.50
N ALA A 159 -7.32 -5.09 15.68
CA ALA A 159 -8.43 -6.03 15.57
C ALA A 159 -9.58 -5.74 16.54
N LYS A 160 -9.28 -5.31 17.77
CA LYS A 160 -10.32 -4.88 18.74
C LYS A 160 -11.07 -3.65 18.24
N VAL A 161 -10.38 -2.67 17.65
CA VAL A 161 -11.03 -1.48 17.06
C VAL A 161 -11.92 -1.88 15.88
N ILE A 162 -11.42 -2.73 14.98
CA ILE A 162 -12.22 -3.26 13.86
C ILE A 162 -13.47 -3.99 14.38
N ALA A 163 -13.32 -4.84 15.41
CA ALA A 163 -14.43 -5.58 15.98
C ALA A 163 -15.49 -4.67 16.63
N ALA A 164 -15.07 -3.56 17.24
CA ALA A 164 -15.95 -2.63 17.93
C ALA A 164 -16.70 -1.68 16.98
N HIS A 165 -16.07 -1.26 15.88
CA HIS A 165 -16.56 -0.16 15.04
C HIS A 165 -16.99 -0.58 13.62
N SER A 166 -16.60 -1.77 13.15
CA SER A 166 -17.00 -2.21 11.81
C SER A 166 -18.43 -2.76 11.79
N SER A 167 -19.16 -2.47 10.73
CA SER A 167 -20.50 -3.02 10.48
C SER A 167 -20.47 -4.52 10.11
N THR A 168 -19.31 -5.04 9.70
CA THR A 168 -19.10 -6.45 9.32
C THR A 168 -17.83 -7.00 9.97
N PRO A 169 -17.75 -7.06 11.31
CA PRO A 169 -16.50 -7.27 12.02
C PRO A 169 -15.80 -8.60 11.64
N LYS A 170 -16.53 -9.70 11.51
CA LYS A 170 -15.95 -11.00 11.15
C LYS A 170 -15.25 -10.98 9.78
N LEU A 171 -15.88 -10.37 8.78
CA LEU A 171 -15.30 -10.24 7.44
C LEU A 171 -14.08 -9.32 7.47
N CYS A 172 -14.19 -8.18 8.14
CA CYS A 172 -13.08 -7.23 8.25
C CYS A 172 -11.88 -7.85 8.99
N LEU A 173 -12.08 -8.64 10.05
CA LEU A 173 -11.01 -9.32 10.77
C LEU A 173 -10.32 -10.39 9.91
N VAL A 174 -11.06 -11.16 9.12
CA VAL A 174 -10.48 -12.13 8.18
C VAL A 174 -9.64 -11.42 7.11
N ASN A 175 -10.15 -10.35 6.51
CA ASN A 175 -9.41 -9.55 5.54
C ASN A 175 -8.17 -8.88 6.16
N PHE A 176 -8.29 -8.39 7.38
CA PHE A 176 -7.18 -7.82 8.13
C PHE A 176 -6.08 -8.84 8.40
N MET A 177 -6.44 -10.04 8.83
CA MET A 177 -5.46 -11.12 9.07
C MET A 177 -4.78 -11.58 7.77
N GLN A 178 -5.53 -11.66 6.66
CA GLN A 178 -4.96 -11.92 5.34
C GLN A 178 -3.94 -10.84 4.94
N LEU A 179 -4.25 -9.57 5.20
CA LEU A 179 -3.35 -8.45 4.94
C LEU A 179 -2.07 -8.52 5.80
N ILE A 180 -2.16 -8.89 7.08
CA ILE A 180 -0.99 -9.07 7.94
C ILE A 180 -0.08 -10.19 7.41
N LEU A 181 -0.64 -11.34 7.04
CA LEU A 181 0.11 -12.45 6.42
C LEU A 181 0.77 -12.01 5.12
N PHE A 182 0.06 -11.25 4.28
CA PHE A 182 0.61 -10.66 3.05
C PHE A 182 1.79 -9.74 3.35
N CYS A 183 1.66 -8.83 4.30
CA CYS A 183 2.74 -7.91 4.70
C CYS A 183 3.97 -8.67 5.18
N TYR A 184 3.78 -9.71 5.98
CA TYR A 184 4.88 -10.60 6.39
C TYR A 184 5.54 -11.23 5.15
N LEU A 185 4.78 -11.86 4.26
CA LEU A 185 5.32 -12.56 3.09
C LEU A 185 6.09 -11.62 2.14
N THR A 186 5.55 -10.42 1.92
CA THR A 186 6.11 -9.45 0.97
C THR A 186 7.15 -8.50 1.57
N GLY A 187 7.49 -8.63 2.84
CA GLY A 187 8.50 -7.77 3.47
C GLY A 187 8.03 -6.36 3.78
N ASN A 188 6.74 -6.17 3.94
CA ASN A 188 6.19 -4.87 4.34
C ASN A 188 6.21 -4.72 5.86
N ASN A 189 7.29 -4.20 6.40
CA ASN A 189 7.44 -3.89 7.81
C ASN A 189 7.18 -2.41 8.16
N ASP A 190 6.45 -1.67 7.29
CA ASP A 190 6.01 -0.29 7.55
C ASP A 190 4.48 -0.15 7.70
N MET A 191 3.75 -1.26 7.82
CA MET A 191 2.29 -1.25 8.05
C MET A 191 1.96 -0.93 9.51
N HIS A 192 2.12 0.34 9.85
CA HIS A 192 1.84 0.91 11.18
C HIS A 192 0.36 1.36 11.31
N LEU A 193 -0.02 1.94 12.47
CA LEU A 193 -1.39 2.36 12.76
C LEU A 193 -2.04 3.27 11.70
N LYS A 194 -1.28 4.16 11.07
CA LYS A 194 -1.83 5.07 10.04
C LYS A 194 -2.10 4.41 8.69
N ASN A 195 -1.61 3.19 8.49
CA ASN A 195 -1.80 2.44 7.24
C ASN A 195 -3.00 1.48 7.29
N PHE A 196 -3.80 1.56 8.35
CA PHE A 196 -5.08 0.90 8.49
C PHE A 196 -6.14 1.92 8.84
N SER A 197 -7.28 1.88 8.14
CA SER A 197 -8.39 2.80 8.37
C SER A 197 -9.74 2.10 8.31
N LEU A 198 -10.71 2.68 9.00
CA LEU A 198 -12.13 2.41 8.76
C LEU A 198 -12.71 3.57 7.94
N TYR A 199 -13.60 3.26 7.01
CA TYR A 199 -14.30 4.25 6.20
C TYR A 199 -15.77 3.88 6.00
N ALA A 200 -16.62 4.86 5.71
CA ALA A 200 -18.05 4.69 5.57
C ALA A 200 -18.57 5.16 4.21
N PRO A 201 -18.30 4.45 3.10
CA PRO A 201 -18.72 4.89 1.76
C PRO A 201 -20.25 4.90 1.57
N LYS A 202 -21.00 4.20 2.42
CA LYS A 202 -22.48 4.12 2.43
C LYS A 202 -23.01 4.05 3.86
N SER A 203 -22.53 4.90 4.74
CA SER A 203 -22.91 4.96 6.16
C SER A 203 -22.57 3.72 7.00
N ASN A 204 -21.90 2.73 6.42
CA ASN A 204 -21.46 1.52 7.11
C ASN A 204 -19.92 1.51 7.21
N TYR A 205 -19.40 1.54 8.41
CA TYR A 205 -17.96 1.47 8.64
C TYR A 205 -17.41 0.08 8.33
N MET A 206 -16.36 0.04 7.53
CA MET A 206 -15.64 -1.17 7.15
C MET A 206 -14.15 -0.89 7.02
N LEU A 207 -13.33 -1.94 7.05
CA LEU A 207 -11.91 -1.83 6.76
C LEU A 207 -11.73 -1.31 5.32
N THR A 208 -10.88 -0.30 5.15
CA THR A 208 -10.57 0.24 3.81
C THR A 208 -9.91 -0.82 2.93
N PRO A 209 -10.00 -0.67 1.60
CA PRO A 209 -9.02 -1.29 0.71
C PRO A 209 -7.60 -0.94 1.16
N ALA A 210 -6.65 -1.86 0.98
CA ALA A 210 -5.26 -1.68 1.39
C ALA A 210 -4.58 -0.58 0.55
N TYR A 211 -3.69 0.16 1.18
CA TYR A 211 -2.85 1.20 0.59
C TYR A 211 -1.48 1.21 1.25
N ASP A 212 -0.52 1.91 0.67
CA ASP A 212 0.86 2.00 1.17
C ASP A 212 1.52 0.61 1.36
N LEU A 213 1.27 -0.31 0.42
CA LEU A 213 1.90 -1.63 0.45
C LEU A 213 3.26 -1.57 -0.25
N LEU A 214 4.32 -1.75 0.52
CA LEU A 214 5.69 -1.60 0.07
C LEU A 214 6.57 -2.73 0.62
N ASN A 215 7.40 -3.34 -0.21
CA ASN A 215 8.43 -4.24 0.29
C ASN A 215 9.60 -3.43 0.87
N VAL A 216 9.50 -3.06 2.15
CA VAL A 216 10.51 -2.28 2.84
C VAL A 216 11.79 -3.10 3.05
N ALA A 217 11.68 -4.41 3.25
CA ALA A 217 12.83 -5.26 3.53
C ALA A 217 13.89 -5.28 2.41
N ILE A 218 13.47 -5.10 1.12
CA ILE A 218 14.45 -5.02 0.01
C ILE A 218 14.99 -3.61 -0.21
N VAL A 219 14.24 -2.55 0.13
CA VAL A 219 14.66 -1.16 -0.05
C VAL A 219 15.42 -0.62 1.15
N ASN A 220 15.14 -1.10 2.35
CA ASN A 220 15.85 -0.77 3.59
C ASN A 220 16.31 -2.03 4.34
N PRO A 221 17.34 -2.74 3.87
CA PRO A 221 17.79 -4.00 4.46
C PRO A 221 18.43 -3.83 5.85
N LYS A 222 18.60 -2.60 6.33
CA LYS A 222 19.10 -2.33 7.70
C LYS A 222 18.03 -2.62 8.75
N ASP A 223 16.77 -2.43 8.42
CA ASP A 223 15.65 -2.79 9.28
C ASP A 223 15.47 -4.31 9.30
N LYS A 224 15.51 -4.91 10.48
CA LYS A 224 15.41 -6.36 10.68
C LYS A 224 14.06 -6.79 11.25
N GLU A 225 13.15 -5.84 11.45
CA GLU A 225 11.78 -6.18 11.84
C GLU A 225 11.05 -6.83 10.65
N GLU A 226 10.19 -7.79 10.94
CA GLU A 226 9.39 -8.49 9.93
C GLU A 226 8.00 -7.87 9.77
N LEU A 227 7.53 -7.18 10.80
CA LEU A 227 6.28 -6.44 10.85
C LEU A 227 6.45 -5.12 11.62
N ALA A 228 5.69 -4.09 11.24
CA ALA A 228 5.72 -2.76 11.85
C ALA A 228 5.21 -2.73 13.30
N LEU A 229 4.19 -3.52 13.59
CA LEU A 229 3.56 -3.65 14.91
C LEU A 229 3.79 -5.06 15.47
N THR A 230 3.60 -5.22 16.77
CA THR A 230 3.71 -6.55 17.36
C THR A 230 2.55 -7.45 16.94
N LEU A 231 2.87 -8.72 16.68
CA LEU A 231 1.95 -9.81 16.49
C LEU A 231 2.28 -10.88 17.55
N ASN A 232 1.35 -11.26 18.39
CA ASN A 232 1.61 -12.13 19.54
C ASN A 232 2.83 -11.69 20.39
N GLY A 233 2.98 -10.36 20.55
CA GLY A 233 4.07 -9.74 21.31
C GLY A 233 5.43 -9.64 20.58
N LYS A 234 5.52 -10.02 19.31
CA LYS A 234 6.75 -10.05 18.53
C LYS A 234 6.64 -9.21 17.26
N LYS A 235 7.77 -8.64 16.80
CA LYS A 235 7.93 -8.01 15.47
C LYS A 235 8.88 -8.77 14.55
N SER A 236 9.66 -9.70 15.10
CA SER A 236 10.69 -10.46 14.40
C SER A 236 10.69 -11.92 14.83
N ARG A 237 11.29 -12.80 14.02
CA ARG A 237 11.33 -14.25 14.24
C ARG A 237 9.93 -14.83 14.40
N LEU A 238 9.01 -14.32 13.59
CA LEU A 238 7.63 -14.77 13.55
C LEU A 238 7.54 -16.16 12.95
N GLN A 239 6.75 -17.01 13.58
CA GLN A 239 6.50 -18.38 13.14
C GLN A 239 4.99 -18.56 12.91
N LYS A 240 4.59 -19.58 12.16
CA LYS A 240 3.18 -19.93 11.92
C LYS A 240 2.35 -19.89 13.20
N ARG A 241 2.86 -20.43 14.32
CA ARG A 241 2.18 -20.43 15.63
C ARG A 241 1.87 -19.03 16.16
N ASP A 242 2.67 -18.00 15.81
CA ASP A 242 2.41 -16.62 16.26
C ASP A 242 1.21 -16.03 15.52
N PHE A 243 1.07 -16.34 14.21
CA PHE A 243 -0.12 -15.96 13.42
C PHE A 243 -1.36 -16.70 13.89
N VAL A 244 -1.26 -17.99 14.19
CA VAL A 244 -2.38 -18.79 14.76
C VAL A 244 -2.83 -18.21 16.10
N ALA A 245 -1.90 -17.95 17.01
CA ALA A 245 -2.22 -17.38 18.33
C ALA A 245 -2.87 -15.99 18.23
N ALA A 246 -2.37 -15.12 17.35
CA ALA A 246 -2.98 -13.83 17.12
C ALA A 246 -4.38 -13.95 16.49
N ALA A 247 -4.56 -14.83 15.50
CA ALA A 247 -5.84 -15.10 14.86
C ALA A 247 -6.89 -15.58 15.86
N GLN A 248 -6.53 -16.52 16.76
CA GLN A 248 -7.41 -17.00 17.83
C GLN A 248 -7.87 -15.87 18.76
N LYS A 249 -6.97 -14.94 19.13
CA LYS A 249 -7.34 -13.73 19.88
C LYS A 249 -8.30 -12.80 19.13
N MET A 250 -8.30 -12.85 17.78
CA MET A 250 -9.21 -12.12 16.91
C MET A 250 -10.50 -12.89 16.62
N GLY A 251 -10.68 -14.08 17.20
CA GLY A 251 -11.84 -14.94 16.94
C GLY A 251 -11.81 -15.65 15.58
N ILE A 252 -10.63 -15.82 14.98
CA ILE A 252 -10.40 -16.51 13.71
C ILE A 252 -9.86 -17.91 14.01
N ASP A 253 -10.49 -18.92 13.39
CA ASP A 253 -10.11 -20.32 13.54
C ASP A 253 -8.74 -20.61 12.89
N GLU A 254 -7.94 -21.50 13.50
CA GLU A 254 -6.64 -21.94 12.99
C GLU A 254 -6.73 -22.47 11.56
N LYS A 255 -7.79 -23.23 11.22
CA LYS A 255 -8.02 -23.74 9.86
C LYS A 255 -8.16 -22.63 8.82
N ALA A 256 -8.60 -21.43 9.24
CA ALA A 256 -8.64 -20.28 8.34
C ALA A 256 -7.24 -19.77 8.02
N ILE A 257 -6.33 -19.77 9.01
CA ILE A 257 -4.91 -19.42 8.80
C ILE A 257 -4.24 -20.42 7.86
N ASP A 258 -4.45 -21.72 8.08
CA ASP A 258 -3.92 -22.75 7.19
C ASP A 258 -4.40 -22.57 5.75
N LYS A 259 -5.69 -22.31 5.55
CA LYS A 259 -6.24 -22.01 4.22
C LYS A 259 -5.64 -20.76 3.59
N MET A 260 -5.40 -19.70 4.37
CA MET A 260 -4.74 -18.48 3.87
C MET A 260 -3.31 -18.78 3.41
N ILE A 261 -2.52 -19.49 4.21
CA ILE A 261 -1.14 -19.87 3.88
C ILE A 261 -1.11 -20.74 2.62
N ILE A 262 -1.96 -21.77 2.53
CA ILE A 262 -2.10 -22.62 1.34
C ILE A 262 -2.51 -21.80 0.11
N SER A 263 -3.42 -20.82 0.28
CA SER A 263 -3.84 -19.94 -0.81
C SER A 263 -2.69 -19.09 -1.31
N PHE A 264 -1.89 -18.50 -0.41
CA PHE A 264 -0.70 -17.75 -0.78
C PHE A 264 0.34 -18.64 -1.48
N ASN A 265 0.61 -19.84 -0.98
CA ASN A 265 1.52 -20.77 -1.61
C ASN A 265 1.09 -21.13 -3.05
N ARG A 266 -0.21 -21.33 -3.26
CA ARG A 266 -0.77 -21.65 -4.61
C ARG A 266 -0.55 -20.55 -5.63
N ILE A 267 -0.52 -19.28 -5.21
CA ILE A 267 -0.35 -18.12 -6.12
C ILE A 267 1.12 -17.71 -6.29
N MET A 268 2.06 -18.34 -5.60
CA MET A 268 3.50 -18.04 -5.73
C MET A 268 4.00 -17.99 -7.19
N PRO A 269 3.62 -18.94 -8.08
CA PRO A 269 4.03 -18.86 -9.49
C PRO A 269 3.53 -17.58 -10.20
N LYS A 270 2.33 -17.11 -9.85
CA LYS A 270 1.80 -15.86 -10.41
C LYS A 270 2.58 -14.66 -9.89
N TRP A 271 2.91 -14.63 -8.58
CA TRP A 271 3.75 -13.58 -8.01
C TRP A 271 5.12 -13.53 -8.66
N THR A 272 5.78 -14.69 -8.85
CA THR A 272 7.06 -14.77 -9.56
C THR A 272 6.96 -14.20 -10.98
N SER A 273 5.88 -14.51 -11.72
CA SER A 273 5.64 -13.94 -13.05
C SER A 273 5.50 -12.41 -13.00
N TRP A 274 4.72 -11.86 -12.07
CA TRP A 274 4.57 -10.42 -11.93
C TRP A 274 5.87 -9.72 -11.58
N ILE A 275 6.66 -10.29 -10.66
CA ILE A 275 7.98 -9.76 -10.29
C ILE A 275 8.90 -9.75 -11.51
N SER A 276 8.96 -10.85 -12.28
CA SER A 276 9.79 -10.95 -13.48
C SER A 276 9.43 -9.92 -14.57
N LEU A 277 8.13 -9.61 -14.72
CA LEU A 277 7.62 -8.66 -15.70
C LEU A 277 7.66 -7.20 -15.21
N SER A 278 7.96 -6.95 -13.95
CA SER A 278 7.98 -5.61 -13.36
C SER A 278 9.12 -4.76 -13.90
N PHE A 279 9.05 -3.45 -13.64
CA PHE A 279 10.10 -2.48 -14.00
C PHE A 279 11.27 -2.46 -12.99
N LEU A 280 11.30 -3.35 -12.01
CA LEU A 280 12.42 -3.47 -11.08
C LEU A 280 13.71 -3.89 -11.81
N SER A 281 14.84 -3.49 -11.29
CA SER A 281 16.14 -4.05 -11.69
C SER A 281 16.20 -5.56 -11.39
N ASP A 282 17.02 -6.28 -12.14
CA ASP A 282 17.15 -7.73 -11.95
C ASP A 282 17.63 -8.09 -10.54
N GLU A 283 18.47 -7.24 -9.93
CA GLU A 283 18.90 -7.38 -8.55
C GLU A 283 17.72 -7.31 -7.58
N LEU A 284 16.84 -6.31 -7.71
CA LEU A 284 15.68 -6.16 -6.83
C LEU A 284 14.62 -7.23 -7.08
N LYS A 285 14.44 -7.67 -8.34
CA LYS A 285 13.58 -8.83 -8.67
C LYS A 285 14.05 -10.07 -7.93
N GLN A 286 15.34 -10.37 -7.99
CA GLN A 286 15.91 -11.54 -7.30
C GLN A 286 15.74 -11.44 -5.79
N LYS A 287 16.08 -10.31 -5.18
CA LYS A 287 15.88 -10.08 -3.73
C LYS A 287 14.42 -10.27 -3.31
N TYR A 288 13.49 -9.78 -4.13
CA TYR A 288 12.05 -9.92 -3.86
C TYR A 288 11.62 -11.40 -3.91
N MET A 289 12.02 -12.12 -4.96
CA MET A 289 11.70 -13.55 -5.11
C MET A 289 12.30 -14.39 -3.97
N ASP A 290 13.55 -14.14 -3.60
CA ASP A 290 14.21 -14.85 -2.51
C ASP A 290 13.49 -14.62 -1.18
N LEU A 291 13.11 -13.37 -0.88
CA LEU A 291 12.41 -13.01 0.34
C LEU A 291 11.06 -13.75 0.45
N ILE A 292 10.22 -13.65 -0.57
CA ILE A 292 8.88 -14.29 -0.51
C ILE A 292 8.99 -15.80 -0.45
N THR A 293 9.96 -16.38 -1.16
CA THR A 293 10.20 -17.82 -1.15
C THR A 293 10.66 -18.31 0.22
N GLN A 294 11.62 -17.61 0.82
CA GLN A 294 12.12 -17.91 2.17
C GLN A 294 11.00 -17.82 3.23
N ARG A 295 10.22 -16.74 3.20
CA ARG A 295 9.14 -16.52 4.18
C ARG A 295 7.99 -17.52 3.99
N MET A 296 7.68 -17.89 2.74
CA MET A 296 6.67 -18.92 2.47
C MET A 296 7.12 -20.29 3.00
N LYS A 297 8.35 -20.73 2.73
CA LYS A 297 8.90 -21.97 3.28
C LYS A 297 8.81 -21.99 4.80
N HIS A 298 9.21 -20.87 5.44
CA HIS A 298 9.14 -20.76 6.89
C HIS A 298 7.71 -20.92 7.44
N LEU A 299 6.69 -20.34 6.80
CA LEU A 299 5.29 -20.54 7.19
C LEU A 299 4.78 -21.96 6.93
N MET A 300 5.33 -22.65 5.91
CA MET A 300 5.00 -24.04 5.60
C MET A 300 5.71 -25.04 6.52
N GLY A 301 6.70 -24.60 7.33
CA GLY A 301 7.48 -25.45 8.22
C GLY A 301 8.63 -26.19 7.53
N GLU A 302 9.13 -25.64 6.42
CA GLU A 302 10.24 -26.17 5.62
C GLU A 302 11.55 -25.41 5.92
#